data_47d57ac4104b06de5d797a2183d71024
#
_entry.id   47d57ac4104b06de5d797a2183d71024
#
_cell.length_a   1.000
_cell.length_b   1.000
_cell.length_c   1.000
_cell.angle_alpha   90.00
_cell.angle_beta   90.00
_cell.angle_gamma   90.00
#
_symmetry.space_group_name_H-M   'P 1'
#
loop_
_entity.id
_entity.type
_entity.pdbx_description
1 polymer ?
#
loop_
_entity_poly.entity_id
_entity_poly.type
_entity_poly.pdbx_seq_one_letter_code
_entity_poly.pdbx_strand_id
1 'polypeptide(L)'
;MIKHSRIVSLIILLVLPATLYSKPAPQSASDVNVSGAVAPDKIKKGRSVRATVVMDMPNGLHVQSNKPLDKFLVPTKLDVETPSGMNVGPISYPRPVMRKLKFSKANVAVYEGKAMIRFNVTVPANYSGGSGEIKGKLRFQACNDDSCFPPVTREVKMWLNVE
;
A
#
# COMPACT_ATOMS: atom_id res chain seq x y z
N MET A 1 -33.39 -60.03 52.92
CA MET A 1 -33.56 -59.43 51.54
C MET A 1 -32.84 -58.11 51.49
N ILE A 2 -31.62 -58.12 50.94
CA ILE A 2 -30.77 -56.87 50.83
C ILE A 2 -30.87 -56.39 49.42
N LYS A 3 -31.43 -55.15 49.20
CA LYS A 3 -31.56 -54.49 47.92
C LYS A 3 -30.26 -53.71 47.64
N HIS A 4 -29.48 -54.16 46.67
CA HIS A 4 -28.34 -53.43 46.20
C HIS A 4 -28.81 -52.29 45.21
N SER A 5 -28.68 -51.03 45.65
CA SER A 5 -28.87 -49.88 44.82
C SER A 5 -27.56 -49.61 44.02
N ARG A 6 -27.61 -49.75 42.70
CA ARG A 6 -26.49 -49.40 41.77
C ARG A 6 -26.54 -47.95 41.51
N ILE A 7 -25.58 -47.16 42.04
CA ILE A 7 -25.36 -45.75 41.70
C ILE A 7 -24.55 -45.75 40.40
N VAL A 8 -25.19 -45.37 39.31
CA VAL A 8 -24.51 -45.10 38.02
C VAL A 8 -23.96 -43.70 38.08
N SER A 9 -22.64 -43.58 38.27
CA SER A 9 -21.94 -42.29 38.26
C SER A 9 -21.73 -41.83 36.81
N LEU A 10 -22.49 -40.84 36.37
CA LEU A 10 -22.38 -40.24 35.04
C LEU A 10 -21.19 -39.25 35.03
N ILE A 11 -20.05 -39.67 34.47
CA ILE A 11 -18.90 -38.77 34.28
C ILE A 11 -19.18 -37.92 33.05
N ILE A 12 -19.55 -36.65 33.25
CA ILE A 12 -19.67 -35.64 32.18
C ILE A 12 -18.25 -35.18 31.83
N LEU A 13 -17.75 -35.65 30.70
CA LEU A 13 -16.46 -35.19 30.13
C LEU A 13 -16.66 -33.79 29.54
N LEU A 14 -16.19 -32.76 30.25
CA LEU A 14 -16.23 -31.36 29.80
C LEU A 14 -15.15 -31.17 28.73
N VAL A 15 -15.54 -31.24 27.45
CA VAL A 15 -14.65 -30.91 26.32
C VAL A 15 -14.59 -29.38 26.18
N LEU A 16 -13.53 -28.76 26.72
CA LEU A 16 -13.24 -27.35 26.44
C LEU A 16 -12.80 -27.21 24.99
N PRO A 17 -13.43 -26.30 24.19
CA PRO A 17 -12.92 -25.98 22.86
C PRO A 17 -11.59 -25.28 23.03
N ALA A 18 -10.50 -25.88 22.53
CA ALA A 18 -9.21 -25.19 22.37
C ALA A 18 -9.35 -24.11 21.29
N THR A 19 -9.50 -22.86 21.69
CA THR A 19 -9.41 -21.71 20.77
C THR A 19 -7.98 -21.63 20.28
N LEU A 20 -7.76 -22.01 19.01
CA LEU A 20 -6.48 -21.83 18.32
C LEU A 20 -6.23 -20.32 18.17
N TYR A 21 -5.42 -19.78 19.06
CA TYR A 21 -4.91 -18.41 18.96
C TYR A 21 -3.88 -18.40 17.85
N SER A 22 -4.30 -18.08 16.61
CA SER A 22 -3.38 -17.85 15.51
C SER A 22 -2.57 -16.60 15.79
N LYS A 23 -1.25 -16.78 16.03
CA LYS A 23 -0.33 -15.66 16.14
C LYS A 23 -0.33 -14.88 14.81
N PRO A 24 -0.54 -13.55 14.80
CA PRO A 24 -0.49 -12.78 13.58
C PRO A 24 0.87 -12.98 12.89
N ALA A 25 0.84 -13.17 11.57
CA ALA A 25 2.07 -13.28 10.78
C ALA A 25 2.94 -12.03 10.97
N PRO A 26 4.26 -12.16 10.97
CA PRO A 26 5.15 -11.02 11.06
C PRO A 26 4.92 -10.10 9.86
N GLN A 27 4.77 -8.80 10.11
CA GLN A 27 4.59 -7.77 9.08
C GLN A 27 5.89 -7.55 8.29
N SER A 28 5.76 -7.18 7.02
CA SER A 28 6.86 -6.91 6.12
C SER A 28 6.51 -5.79 5.14
N ALA A 29 7.52 -5.25 4.44
CA ALA A 29 7.28 -4.27 3.36
C ALA A 29 6.48 -4.86 2.18
N SER A 30 6.43 -6.20 2.04
CA SER A 30 5.64 -6.87 1.01
C SER A 30 4.13 -6.83 1.25
N ASP A 31 3.70 -6.54 2.48
CA ASP A 31 2.29 -6.45 2.84
C ASP A 31 1.65 -5.12 2.41
N VAL A 32 2.47 -4.15 1.98
CA VAL A 32 1.98 -2.94 1.33
C VAL A 32 1.58 -3.28 -0.10
N ASN A 33 0.26 -3.25 -0.37
CA ASN A 33 -0.25 -3.44 -1.71
C ASN A 33 -0.13 -2.14 -2.51
N VAL A 34 0.38 -2.24 -3.77
CA VAL A 34 0.52 -1.08 -4.65
C VAL A 34 -0.22 -1.35 -5.94
N SER A 35 -1.09 -0.43 -6.33
CA SER A 35 -1.86 -0.50 -7.57
C SER A 35 -1.89 0.85 -8.28
N GLY A 36 -2.26 0.86 -9.54
CA GLY A 36 -2.36 2.08 -10.32
C GLY A 36 -3.52 2.05 -11.30
N ALA A 37 -4.07 3.22 -11.57
CA ALA A 37 -5.14 3.40 -12.54
C ALA A 37 -5.03 4.76 -13.23
N VAL A 38 -5.54 4.82 -14.46
CA VAL A 38 -5.77 6.05 -15.23
C VAL A 38 -7.28 6.23 -15.36
N ALA A 39 -7.76 7.44 -15.15
CA ALA A 39 -9.18 7.74 -15.27
C ALA A 39 -9.42 9.11 -15.93
N PRO A 40 -10.17 9.14 -17.04
CA PRO A 40 -10.65 8.01 -17.84
C PRO A 40 -9.50 7.23 -18.50
N ASP A 41 -9.72 5.97 -18.84
CA ASP A 41 -8.74 5.11 -19.50
C ASP A 41 -8.65 5.36 -21.03
N LYS A 42 -9.57 6.19 -21.57
CA LYS A 42 -9.62 6.64 -22.97
C LYS A 42 -9.49 8.16 -23.04
N ILE A 43 -8.66 8.63 -23.94
CA ILE A 43 -8.38 10.07 -24.08
C ILE A 43 -8.15 10.44 -25.55
N LYS A 44 -8.60 11.63 -25.93
CA LYS A 44 -8.28 12.25 -27.23
C LYS A 44 -6.92 12.94 -27.17
N LYS A 45 -6.26 12.99 -28.31
CA LYS A 45 -5.03 13.81 -28.49
C LYS A 45 -5.28 15.27 -28.09
N GLY A 46 -4.26 15.93 -27.55
CA GLY A 46 -4.36 17.29 -27.03
C GLY A 46 -4.99 17.38 -25.63
N ARG A 47 -5.24 16.27 -24.94
CA ARG A 47 -5.87 16.25 -23.64
C ARG A 47 -4.97 15.68 -22.55
N SER A 48 -5.33 15.97 -21.30
CA SER A 48 -4.67 15.40 -20.11
C SER A 48 -5.60 14.49 -19.37
N VAL A 49 -5.05 13.43 -18.80
CA VAL A 49 -5.75 12.44 -18.00
C VAL A 49 -5.07 12.33 -16.64
N ARG A 50 -5.84 11.98 -15.61
CA ARG A 50 -5.30 11.75 -14.28
C ARG A 50 -4.91 10.29 -14.09
N ALA A 51 -3.68 10.09 -13.65
CA ALA A 51 -3.18 8.81 -13.15
C ALA A 51 -3.09 8.86 -11.62
N THR A 52 -3.38 7.73 -10.98
CA THR A 52 -3.30 7.56 -9.53
C THR A 52 -2.58 6.26 -9.20
N VAL A 53 -1.56 6.35 -8.36
CA VAL A 53 -0.93 5.18 -7.73
C VAL A 53 -1.39 5.14 -6.27
N VAL A 54 -1.88 3.99 -5.85
CA VAL A 54 -2.42 3.76 -4.51
C VAL A 54 -1.50 2.81 -3.76
N MET A 55 -1.07 3.20 -2.58
CA MET A 55 -0.50 2.30 -1.58
C MET A 55 -1.60 1.95 -0.58
N ASP A 56 -1.86 0.67 -0.37
CA ASP A 56 -2.80 0.17 0.64
C ASP A 56 -2.01 -0.57 1.72
N MET A 57 -1.96 0.02 2.89
CA MET A 57 -1.18 -0.45 4.02
C MET A 57 -2.11 -1.11 5.04
N PRO A 58 -1.86 -2.37 5.43
CA PRO A 58 -2.62 -3.00 6.50
C PRO A 58 -2.36 -2.29 7.84
N ASN A 59 -3.26 -2.50 8.80
CA ASN A 59 -3.14 -1.93 10.14
C ASN A 59 -1.79 -2.29 10.77
N GLY A 60 -1.16 -1.31 11.43
CA GLY A 60 0.13 -1.46 12.07
C GLY A 60 1.33 -1.30 11.12
N LEU A 61 1.10 -1.08 9.82
CA LEU A 61 2.14 -0.65 8.88
C LEU A 61 2.02 0.84 8.55
N HIS A 62 3.17 1.48 8.48
CA HIS A 62 3.36 2.86 8.09
C HIS A 62 4.37 2.92 6.95
N VAL A 63 4.19 3.82 6.00
CA VAL A 63 5.18 4.07 4.95
C VAL A 63 5.72 5.49 5.13
N GLN A 64 7.05 5.65 5.09
CA GLN A 64 7.67 6.97 5.18
C GLN A 64 7.10 7.91 4.12
N SER A 65 6.84 9.16 4.48
CA SER A 65 6.31 10.16 3.55
C SER A 65 7.33 10.49 2.45
N ASN A 66 6.90 11.23 1.43
CA ASN A 66 7.82 11.75 0.42
C ASN A 66 8.78 12.85 0.95
N LYS A 67 8.55 13.33 2.18
CA LYS A 67 9.41 14.28 2.90
C LYS A 67 9.55 13.82 4.36
N PRO A 68 10.34 12.77 4.61
CA PRO A 68 10.59 12.32 5.97
C PRO A 68 11.32 13.41 6.76
N LEU A 69 11.13 13.43 8.08
CA LEU A 69 11.74 14.44 8.95
C LEU A 69 13.17 14.08 9.38
N ASP A 70 13.59 12.85 9.17
CA ASP A 70 14.94 12.37 9.48
C ASP A 70 15.65 11.94 8.19
N LYS A 71 16.91 12.35 8.04
CA LYS A 71 17.76 12.07 6.88
C LYS A 71 18.10 10.59 6.68
N PHE A 72 17.97 9.78 7.73
CA PHE A 72 18.21 8.33 7.67
C PHE A 72 16.98 7.54 7.20
N LEU A 73 15.80 8.16 7.15
CA LEU A 73 14.58 7.56 6.66
C LEU A 73 14.48 7.74 5.14
N VAL A 74 14.07 6.67 4.46
CA VAL A 74 14.00 6.69 2.99
C VAL A 74 12.66 7.24 2.53
N PRO A 75 12.64 8.34 1.76
CA PRO A 75 11.39 8.94 1.27
C PRO A 75 10.67 8.05 0.27
N THR A 76 9.33 8.13 0.29
CA THR A 76 8.50 7.62 -0.79
C THR A 76 8.73 8.44 -2.06
N LYS A 77 9.12 7.78 -3.14
CA LYS A 77 9.38 8.40 -4.45
C LYS A 77 8.72 7.60 -5.55
N LEU A 78 7.96 8.28 -6.39
CA LEU A 78 7.39 7.73 -7.62
C LEU A 78 8.17 8.29 -8.82
N ASP A 79 8.75 7.41 -9.62
CA ASP A 79 9.28 7.72 -10.95
C ASP A 79 8.28 7.19 -11.99
N VAL A 80 8.00 7.99 -13.03
CA VAL A 80 6.98 7.66 -14.04
C VAL A 80 7.62 7.66 -15.43
N GLU A 81 7.41 6.56 -16.14
CA GLU A 81 7.76 6.39 -17.55
C GLU A 81 6.48 6.34 -18.40
N THR A 82 6.42 7.08 -19.48
CA THR A 82 5.30 7.10 -20.41
C THR A 82 5.78 6.74 -21.82
N PRO A 83 4.87 6.32 -22.73
CA PRO A 83 5.19 6.26 -24.16
C PRO A 83 5.80 7.55 -24.65
N SER A 84 6.75 7.43 -25.61
CA SER A 84 7.46 8.58 -26.18
C SER A 84 6.50 9.65 -26.70
N GLY A 85 6.74 10.91 -26.34
CA GLY A 85 5.93 12.05 -26.73
C GLY A 85 4.81 12.43 -25.76
N MET A 86 4.51 11.62 -24.75
CA MET A 86 3.59 12.03 -23.67
C MET A 86 4.34 12.78 -22.57
N ASN A 87 3.67 13.73 -21.92
CA ASN A 87 4.25 14.53 -20.85
C ASN A 87 3.64 14.17 -19.49
N VAL A 88 4.50 14.00 -18.49
CA VAL A 88 4.10 13.77 -17.11
C VAL A 88 4.14 15.10 -16.36
N GLY A 89 3.02 15.47 -15.75
CA GLY A 89 2.92 16.64 -14.88
C GLY A 89 3.50 16.40 -13.47
N PRO A 90 3.46 17.43 -12.62
CA PRO A 90 3.95 17.32 -11.25
C PRO A 90 3.26 16.19 -10.48
N ILE A 91 4.06 15.44 -9.70
CA ILE A 91 3.58 14.36 -8.85
C ILE A 91 3.11 14.94 -7.51
N SER A 92 1.85 14.71 -7.18
CA SER A 92 1.23 15.13 -5.92
C SER A 92 1.13 13.96 -4.96
N TYR A 93 1.71 14.12 -3.78
CA TYR A 93 1.68 13.16 -2.68
C TYR A 93 0.60 13.54 -1.67
N PRO A 94 -0.01 12.58 -0.96
CA PRO A 94 -0.99 12.87 0.08
C PRO A 94 -0.31 13.58 1.28
N ARG A 95 -1.13 14.24 2.10
CA ARG A 95 -0.64 14.80 3.36
C ARG A 95 -0.22 13.66 4.31
N PRO A 96 1.00 13.68 4.86
CA PRO A 96 1.42 12.70 5.84
C PRO A 96 0.72 12.91 7.18
N VAL A 97 0.64 11.87 7.99
CA VAL A 97 0.31 11.93 9.40
C VAL A 97 1.60 11.90 10.24
N MET A 98 1.55 12.54 11.39
CA MET A 98 2.67 12.57 12.33
C MET A 98 2.48 11.46 13.35
N ARG A 99 3.46 10.56 13.48
CA ARG A 99 3.42 9.44 14.43
C ARG A 99 4.65 9.45 15.34
N LYS A 100 4.41 9.10 16.59
CA LYS A 100 5.47 8.79 17.54
C LYS A 100 5.64 7.27 17.55
N LEU A 101 6.65 6.77 16.84
CA LEU A 101 6.98 5.35 16.76
C LEU A 101 8.09 5.01 17.76
N LYS A 102 8.12 3.79 18.30
CA LYS A 102 9.02 3.39 19.38
C LYS A 102 10.51 3.49 19.01
N PHE A 103 10.83 3.26 17.73
CA PHE A 103 12.21 3.34 17.23
C PHE A 103 12.73 4.77 17.07
N SER A 104 11.87 5.80 17.18
CA SER A 104 12.24 7.19 16.93
C SER A 104 12.06 8.07 18.19
N LYS A 105 13.07 8.90 18.49
CA LYS A 105 12.99 9.90 19.56
C LYS A 105 12.06 11.08 19.21
N ALA A 106 11.87 11.35 17.92
CA ALA A 106 11.01 12.42 17.41
C ALA A 106 9.79 11.84 16.67
N ASN A 107 8.81 12.70 16.34
CA ASN A 107 7.75 12.31 15.45
C ASN A 107 8.30 12.01 14.04
N VAL A 108 7.67 11.06 13.36
CA VAL A 108 7.94 10.72 11.97
C VAL A 108 6.74 11.07 11.10
N ALA A 109 7.01 11.51 9.87
CA ALA A 109 5.98 11.83 8.87
C ALA A 109 5.73 10.60 8.00
N VAL A 110 4.56 9.97 8.14
CA VAL A 110 4.24 8.70 7.47
C VAL A 110 2.90 8.74 6.75
N TYR A 111 2.70 7.78 5.86
CA TYR A 111 1.39 7.43 5.28
C TYR A 111 0.85 6.18 5.96
N GLU A 112 -0.48 6.11 6.08
CA GLU A 112 -1.22 5.00 6.70
C GLU A 112 -2.48 4.69 5.90
N GLY A 113 -2.98 3.46 6.01
CA GLY A 113 -4.16 3.01 5.31
C GLY A 113 -4.00 3.16 3.79
N LYS A 114 -4.86 3.96 3.14
CA LYS A 114 -4.77 4.21 1.70
C LYS A 114 -4.14 5.55 1.40
N ALA A 115 -2.94 5.53 0.83
CA ALA A 115 -2.23 6.73 0.37
C ALA A 115 -2.28 6.81 -1.16
N MET A 116 -2.79 7.94 -1.70
CA MET A 116 -2.99 8.15 -3.13
C MET A 116 -1.99 9.17 -3.66
N ILE A 117 -1.10 8.74 -4.54
CA ILE A 117 -0.18 9.60 -5.28
C ILE A 117 -0.79 9.87 -6.64
N ARG A 118 -0.89 11.16 -7.04
CA ARG A 118 -1.58 11.57 -8.26
C ARG A 118 -0.67 12.38 -9.16
N PHE A 119 -0.85 12.21 -10.47
CA PHE A 119 -0.21 13.03 -11.49
C PHE A 119 -1.09 13.08 -12.74
N ASN A 120 -0.81 14.04 -13.64
CA ASN A 120 -1.48 14.09 -14.91
C ASN A 120 -0.53 13.61 -16.01
N VAL A 121 -1.09 12.91 -17.00
CA VAL A 121 -0.41 12.58 -18.25
C VAL A 121 -1.09 13.34 -19.37
N THR A 122 -0.31 14.11 -20.13
CA THR A 122 -0.79 14.89 -21.27
C THR A 122 -0.38 14.21 -22.57
N VAL A 123 -1.37 13.92 -23.41
CA VAL A 123 -1.15 13.45 -24.78
C VAL A 123 -1.13 14.68 -25.70
N PRO A 124 -0.02 15.00 -26.37
CA PRO A 124 0.05 16.16 -27.28
C PRO A 124 -0.91 16.01 -28.46
N ALA A 125 -1.33 17.14 -29.04
CA ALA A 125 -2.22 17.13 -30.19
C ALA A 125 -1.60 16.45 -31.44
N ASN A 126 -0.27 16.58 -31.58
CA ASN A 126 0.51 15.94 -32.65
C ASN A 126 1.03 14.54 -32.30
N TYR A 127 0.52 13.93 -31.25
CA TYR A 127 0.93 12.58 -30.86
C TYR A 127 0.61 11.57 -31.97
N SER A 128 1.63 10.88 -32.46
CA SER A 128 1.50 9.91 -33.57
C SER A 128 1.28 8.45 -33.09
N GLY A 129 1.48 8.21 -31.79
CA GLY A 129 1.27 6.87 -31.21
C GLY A 129 -0.21 6.56 -30.97
N GLY A 130 -0.47 5.31 -30.61
CA GLY A 130 -1.77 4.81 -30.16
C GLY A 130 -1.82 4.65 -28.64
N SER A 131 -2.53 3.61 -28.19
CA SER A 131 -2.57 3.20 -26.79
C SER A 131 -1.19 2.80 -26.28
N GLY A 132 -0.94 2.98 -25.00
CA GLY A 132 0.34 2.65 -24.40
C GLY A 132 0.31 2.42 -22.91
N GLU A 133 1.39 1.81 -22.43
CA GLU A 133 1.60 1.51 -21.02
C GLU A 133 2.34 2.68 -20.33
N ILE A 134 1.78 3.13 -19.23
CA ILE A 134 2.43 4.05 -18.28
C ILE A 134 3.00 3.19 -17.16
N LYS A 135 4.30 3.28 -16.89
CA LYS A 135 4.97 2.55 -15.82
C LYS A 135 5.30 3.48 -14.67
N GLY A 136 4.88 3.12 -13.47
CA GLY A 136 5.27 3.78 -12.24
C GLY A 136 6.24 2.89 -11.46
N LYS A 137 7.41 3.44 -11.07
CA LYS A 137 8.33 2.79 -10.14
C LYS A 137 8.24 3.49 -8.81
N LEU A 138 7.55 2.87 -7.85
CA LEU A 138 7.34 3.42 -6.52
C LEU A 138 8.36 2.82 -5.55
N ARG A 139 9.32 3.63 -5.11
CA ARG A 139 10.26 3.29 -4.04
C ARG A 139 9.75 3.82 -2.72
N PHE A 140 9.74 2.98 -1.68
CA PHE A 140 9.28 3.37 -0.36
C PHE A 140 9.95 2.53 0.75
N GLN A 141 9.86 3.02 2.00
CA GLN A 141 10.27 2.31 3.18
C GLN A 141 9.07 2.13 4.11
N ALA A 142 8.71 0.89 4.37
CA ALA A 142 7.67 0.54 5.35
C ALA A 142 8.29 0.34 6.74
N CYS A 143 7.51 0.66 7.77
CA CYS A 143 7.87 0.49 9.17
C CYS A 143 6.65 -0.05 9.93
N ASN A 144 6.89 -0.76 11.01
CA ASN A 144 5.89 -0.97 12.05
C ASN A 144 6.20 -0.06 13.25
N ASP A 145 5.54 -0.27 14.38
CA ASP A 145 5.77 0.55 15.58
C ASP A 145 7.18 0.42 16.16
N ASP A 146 7.86 -0.71 15.93
CA ASP A 146 9.11 -1.06 16.58
C ASP A 146 10.34 -0.85 15.69
N SER A 147 10.19 -0.97 14.35
CA SER A 147 11.31 -0.90 13.41
C SER A 147 10.88 -0.57 11.98
N CYS A 148 11.86 -0.16 11.16
CA CYS A 148 11.68 0.01 9.72
C CYS A 148 12.29 -1.17 8.96
N PHE A 149 11.60 -1.60 7.91
CA PHE A 149 12.07 -2.62 6.97
C PHE A 149 13.02 -2.02 5.93
N PRO A 150 13.81 -2.84 5.24
CA PRO A 150 14.57 -2.37 4.10
C PRO A 150 13.66 -1.71 3.04
N PRO A 151 14.14 -0.64 2.37
CA PRO A 151 13.37 0.00 1.30
C PRO A 151 13.13 -0.98 0.15
N VAL A 152 11.94 -0.89 -0.44
CA VAL A 152 11.54 -1.69 -1.60
C VAL A 152 11.11 -0.80 -2.76
N THR A 153 11.15 -1.35 -3.98
CA THR A 153 10.59 -0.73 -5.18
C THR A 153 9.48 -1.64 -5.72
N ARG A 154 8.32 -1.06 -6.03
CA ARG A 154 7.21 -1.74 -6.69
C ARG A 154 6.97 -1.11 -8.04
N GLU A 155 6.77 -1.94 -9.05
CA GLU A 155 6.37 -1.50 -10.38
C GLU A 155 4.85 -1.55 -10.51
N VAL A 156 4.28 -0.52 -11.09
CA VAL A 156 2.83 -0.39 -11.36
C VAL A 156 2.66 -0.09 -12.84
N LYS A 157 1.82 -0.87 -13.50
CA LYS A 157 1.49 -0.72 -14.91
C LYS A 157 0.07 -0.20 -15.08
N MET A 158 -0.08 0.84 -15.88
CA MET A 158 -1.36 1.48 -16.16
C MET A 158 -1.50 1.63 -17.68
N TRP A 159 -2.67 1.35 -18.23
CA TRP A 159 -2.93 1.45 -19.64
C TRP A 159 -3.73 2.70 -19.97
N LEU A 160 -3.34 3.39 -21.06
CA LEU A 160 -4.02 4.54 -21.61
C LEU A 160 -4.34 4.29 -23.08
N ASN A 161 -5.62 4.39 -23.43
CA ASN A 161 -6.11 4.29 -24.80
C ASN A 161 -6.20 5.67 -25.41
N VAL A 162 -5.49 5.93 -26.52
CA VAL A 162 -5.49 7.20 -27.23
C VAL A 162 -6.30 7.08 -28.50
N GLU A 163 -7.31 7.96 -28.67
CA GLU A 163 -8.24 8.05 -29.81
C GLU A 163 -7.90 9.24 -30.72
#